data_afd4ce445f252e014c90045f77e8b7e8
#
_entry.id   afd4ce445f252e014c90045f77e8b7e8
#
_cell.length_a   1.000
_cell.length_b   1.000
_cell.length_c   1.000
_cell.angle_alpha   90.00
_cell.angle_beta   90.00
_cell.angle_gamma   90.00
#
_symmetry.space_group_name_H-M   'P 1'
#
loop_
_entity.id
_entity.type
_entity.pdbx_description
1 polymer ?
#
loop_
_entity_poly.entity_id
_entity_poly.type
_entity_poly.pdbx_seq_one_letter_code
_entity_poly.pdbx_strand_id
1 'polypeptide(L)'
;MDESSLPTPFRIALEHLREKTQAEARVDAVCNNFAYVWVSDLRKANAEAPPGGWIRLPTAFPFGNPHGLVTTEPLKREDGSRVTDAHHPNHDMCKPVQSLGGANYYSWTWQDCPPIRDPRDIVGVLQWYERRIRRG
;
A
#
# COMPACT_ATOMS: atom_id res chain seq x y z
N MET A 1 -16.71 -1.75 0.66
CA MET A 1 -16.68 -3.22 0.89
C MET A 1 -16.86 -3.50 2.36
N ASP A 2 -17.73 -4.43 2.71
CA ASP A 2 -17.96 -4.82 4.09
C ASP A 2 -16.77 -5.60 4.63
N GLU A 3 -16.15 -5.09 5.69
CA GLU A 3 -14.97 -5.70 6.28
C GLU A 3 -15.26 -7.11 6.84
N SER A 4 -16.49 -7.36 7.31
CA SER A 4 -16.86 -8.67 7.85
C SER A 4 -16.86 -9.77 6.78
N SER A 5 -16.92 -9.40 5.50
CA SER A 5 -16.87 -10.35 4.39
C SER A 5 -15.44 -10.67 3.94
N LEU A 6 -14.44 -9.98 4.46
CA LEU A 6 -13.05 -10.23 4.11
C LEU A 6 -12.53 -11.52 4.75
N PRO A 7 -11.59 -12.21 4.09
CA PRO A 7 -10.88 -13.34 4.73
C PRO A 7 -10.26 -12.94 6.05
N THR A 8 -10.21 -13.86 7.00
CA THR A 8 -9.67 -13.62 8.35
C THR A 8 -8.28 -12.99 8.35
N PRO A 9 -7.31 -13.41 7.50
CA PRO A 9 -5.99 -12.76 7.47
C PRO A 9 -6.05 -11.26 7.19
N PHE A 10 -6.96 -10.82 6.32
CA PHE A 10 -7.13 -9.39 6.03
C PHE A 10 -7.71 -8.64 7.21
N ARG A 11 -8.68 -9.23 7.90
CA ARG A 11 -9.27 -8.59 9.09
C ARG A 11 -8.23 -8.43 10.20
N ILE A 12 -7.42 -9.45 10.44
CA ILE A 12 -6.32 -9.38 11.41
C ILE A 12 -5.31 -8.31 11.01
N ALA A 13 -4.92 -8.27 9.75
CA ALA A 13 -3.96 -7.29 9.25
C ALA A 13 -4.46 -5.86 9.43
N LEU A 14 -5.70 -5.59 9.05
CA LEU A 14 -6.28 -4.24 9.16
C LEU A 14 -6.36 -3.80 10.62
N GLU A 15 -6.84 -4.67 11.51
CA GLU A 15 -6.95 -4.35 12.93
C GLU A 15 -5.59 -4.07 13.54
N HIS A 16 -4.60 -4.90 13.24
CA HIS A 16 -3.24 -4.73 13.74
C HIS A 16 -2.60 -3.45 13.22
N LEU A 17 -2.81 -3.13 11.95
CA LEU A 17 -2.28 -1.91 11.32
C LEU A 17 -2.87 -0.66 11.99
N ARG A 18 -4.18 -0.63 12.20
CA ARG A 18 -4.85 0.46 12.90
C ARG A 18 -4.33 0.65 14.31
N GLU A 19 -4.13 -0.45 15.04
CA GLU A 19 -3.67 -0.43 16.42
C GLU A 19 -2.22 0.07 16.53
N LYS A 20 -1.33 -0.39 15.65
CA LYS A 20 0.09 -0.06 15.73
C LYS A 20 0.45 1.28 15.11
N THR A 21 -0.25 1.71 14.07
CA THR A 21 0.09 2.95 13.35
C THR A 21 -0.89 4.08 13.65
N GLN A 22 -2.05 3.77 14.21
CA GLN A 22 -3.16 4.70 14.45
C GLN A 22 -3.68 5.33 13.15
N ALA A 23 -3.36 4.73 12.03
CA ALA A 23 -3.84 5.15 10.72
C ALA A 23 -5.17 4.47 10.41
N GLU A 24 -5.92 5.06 9.48
CA GLU A 24 -7.04 4.36 8.87
C GLU A 24 -6.50 3.29 7.93
N ALA A 25 -7.13 2.13 7.94
CA ALA A 25 -6.81 1.06 7.02
C ALA A 25 -8.09 0.36 6.61
N ARG A 26 -8.23 0.08 5.32
CA ARG A 26 -9.41 -0.61 4.78
C ARG A 26 -9.08 -1.23 3.43
N VAL A 27 -9.88 -2.20 3.00
CA VAL A 27 -9.81 -2.73 1.64
C VAL A 27 -10.84 -2.00 0.78
N ASP A 28 -10.38 -1.31 -0.26
CA ASP A 28 -11.25 -0.54 -1.14
C ASP A 28 -11.63 -1.28 -2.43
N ALA A 29 -10.84 -2.27 -2.84
CA ALA A 29 -11.14 -3.06 -4.03
C ALA A 29 -10.41 -4.39 -3.99
N VAL A 30 -10.96 -5.37 -4.70
CA VAL A 30 -10.29 -6.66 -4.96
C VAL A 30 -10.40 -6.91 -6.47
N CYS A 31 -9.27 -7.12 -7.13
CA CYS A 31 -9.23 -7.29 -8.58
C CYS A 31 -8.00 -8.12 -8.98
N ASN A 32 -8.21 -9.09 -9.85
CA ASN A 32 -7.12 -9.92 -10.42
C ASN A 32 -6.22 -10.54 -9.34
N ASN A 33 -6.82 -11.09 -8.29
CA ASN A 33 -6.13 -11.75 -7.18
C ASN A 33 -5.32 -10.81 -6.29
N PHE A 34 -5.60 -9.49 -6.33
CA PHE A 34 -5.00 -8.52 -5.42
C PHE A 34 -6.07 -7.70 -4.73
N ALA A 35 -5.85 -7.46 -3.43
CA ALA A 35 -6.64 -6.53 -2.65
C ALA A 35 -5.91 -5.20 -2.56
N TYR A 36 -6.65 -4.10 -2.72
CA TYR A 36 -6.12 -2.75 -2.61
C TYR A 36 -6.38 -2.25 -1.20
N VAL A 37 -5.34 -2.26 -0.38
CA VAL A 37 -5.43 -1.90 1.03
C VAL A 37 -5.03 -0.44 1.20
N TRP A 38 -6.01 0.42 1.51
CA TRP A 38 -5.78 1.83 1.81
C TRP A 38 -5.14 1.98 3.18
N VAL A 39 -4.10 2.80 3.25
CA VAL A 39 -3.47 3.24 4.50
C VAL A 39 -3.39 4.75 4.48
N SER A 40 -3.93 5.41 5.51
CA SER A 40 -4.17 6.85 5.48
C SER A 40 -2.96 7.73 5.67
N ASP A 41 -1.83 7.23 6.17
CA ASP A 41 -0.76 8.12 6.57
C ASP A 41 0.63 7.70 6.07
N LEU A 42 0.92 8.06 4.82
CA LEU A 42 2.25 7.91 4.24
C LEU A 42 3.18 9.09 4.60
N ARG A 43 2.65 10.14 5.25
CA ARG A 43 3.45 11.32 5.65
C ARG A 43 4.47 11.00 6.73
N LYS A 44 4.31 9.90 7.45
CA LYS A 44 5.33 9.40 8.37
C LYS A 44 6.63 9.08 7.65
N ALA A 45 6.54 8.74 6.37
CA ALA A 45 7.73 8.50 5.55
C ALA A 45 8.36 9.80 5.10
N ASN A 46 7.52 10.79 4.74
CA ASN A 46 7.96 12.03 4.12
C ASN A 46 6.81 13.05 4.21
N ALA A 47 7.09 14.27 4.67
CA ALA A 47 6.10 15.32 4.79
C ALA A 47 5.47 15.71 3.43
N GLU A 48 6.17 15.47 2.33
CA GLU A 48 5.69 15.73 0.97
C GLU A 48 4.93 14.54 0.36
N ALA A 49 4.83 13.42 1.08
CA ALA A 49 4.07 12.29 0.61
C ALA A 49 2.56 12.59 0.64
N PRO A 50 1.77 11.98 -0.26
CA PRO A 50 0.33 12.11 -0.19
C PRO A 50 -0.22 11.55 1.13
N PRO A 51 -1.43 11.99 1.55
CA PRO A 51 -2.00 11.57 2.83
C PRO A 51 -2.25 10.07 2.96
N GLY A 52 -2.28 9.34 1.85
CA GLY A 52 -2.49 7.89 1.89
C GLY A 52 -2.20 7.24 0.56
N GLY A 53 -2.30 5.91 0.55
CA GLY A 53 -2.11 5.13 -0.66
C GLY A 53 -2.66 3.72 -0.50
N TRP A 54 -2.71 3.00 -1.60
CA TRP A 54 -3.19 1.61 -1.64
C TRP A 54 -2.01 0.66 -1.86
N ILE A 55 -1.78 -0.21 -0.90
CA ILE A 55 -0.82 -1.31 -1.05
C ILE A 55 -1.57 -2.47 -1.71
N ARG A 56 -1.01 -3.02 -2.79
CA ARG A 56 -1.58 -4.20 -3.45
C ARG A 56 -1.08 -5.46 -2.75
N LEU A 57 -1.97 -6.11 -2.04
CA LEU A 57 -1.68 -7.39 -1.38
C LEU A 57 -2.35 -8.53 -2.13
N PRO A 58 -1.66 -9.67 -2.34
CA PRO A 58 -2.31 -10.82 -2.96
C PRO A 58 -3.46 -11.32 -2.10
N THR A 59 -4.51 -11.83 -2.72
CA THR A 59 -5.66 -12.38 -1.98
C THR A 59 -5.27 -13.58 -1.12
N ALA A 60 -4.15 -14.23 -1.43
CA ALA A 60 -3.59 -15.32 -0.63
C ALA A 60 -2.79 -14.82 0.59
N PHE A 61 -2.70 -13.49 0.82
CA PHE A 61 -1.98 -12.93 1.97
C PHE A 61 -2.37 -13.67 3.27
N PRO A 62 -1.44 -14.06 4.14
CA PRO A 62 -0.01 -13.70 4.14
C PRO A 62 0.90 -14.58 3.26
N PHE A 63 0.35 -15.45 2.44
CA PHE A 63 1.10 -16.38 1.59
C PHE A 63 1.32 -15.78 0.19
N GLY A 64 2.06 -14.72 0.11
CA GLY A 64 2.38 -14.07 -1.14
C GLY A 64 2.91 -12.67 -0.88
N ASN A 65 3.70 -12.16 -1.81
CA ASN A 65 4.36 -10.88 -1.63
C ASN A 65 3.49 -9.72 -2.10
N PRO A 66 3.55 -8.55 -1.42
CA PRO A 66 2.94 -7.34 -1.93
C PRO A 66 3.52 -6.97 -3.30
N HIS A 67 2.72 -6.34 -4.14
CA HIS A 67 3.16 -5.93 -5.46
C HIS A 67 2.60 -4.56 -5.81
N GLY A 68 3.36 -3.53 -5.52
CA GLY A 68 3.06 -2.18 -5.95
C GLY A 68 2.26 -1.35 -4.97
N LEU A 69 2.30 -0.06 -5.22
CA LEU A 69 1.62 0.97 -4.44
C LEU A 69 0.89 1.89 -5.42
N VAL A 70 -0.35 2.25 -5.10
CA VAL A 70 -1.12 3.24 -5.88
C VAL A 70 -1.34 4.46 -5.00
N THR A 71 -1.11 5.65 -5.57
CA THR A 71 -1.35 6.91 -4.86
C THR A 71 -2.21 7.85 -5.68
N THR A 72 -2.80 8.84 -5.01
CA THR A 72 -3.61 9.87 -5.68
C THR A 72 -2.74 10.90 -6.40
N GLU A 73 -1.56 11.19 -5.84
CA GLU A 73 -0.62 12.16 -6.37
C GLU A 73 0.76 11.53 -6.54
N PRO A 74 1.60 12.06 -7.44
CA PRO A 74 2.97 11.58 -7.55
C PRO A 74 3.73 11.75 -6.25
N LEU A 75 4.52 10.75 -5.89
CA LEU A 75 5.35 10.77 -4.69
C LEU A 75 6.53 11.73 -4.87
N LYS A 76 6.89 12.41 -3.78
CA LYS A 76 8.06 13.29 -3.71
C LYS A 76 8.93 12.91 -2.54
N ARG A 77 10.25 13.12 -2.71
CA ARG A 77 11.21 12.99 -1.61
C ARG A 77 11.19 14.25 -0.73
N GLU A 78 11.90 14.19 0.39
CA GLU A 78 11.98 15.30 1.33
C GLU A 78 12.53 16.59 0.69
N ASP A 79 13.40 16.45 -0.31
CA ASP A 79 13.95 17.59 -1.04
C ASP A 79 13.03 18.16 -2.11
N GLY A 80 11.80 17.61 -2.23
CA GLY A 80 10.81 18.04 -3.21
C GLY A 80 10.96 17.40 -4.59
N SER A 81 12.01 16.62 -4.84
CA SER A 81 12.18 15.95 -6.13
C SER A 81 11.18 14.79 -6.27
N ARG A 82 10.73 14.54 -7.50
CA ARG A 82 9.79 13.44 -7.76
C ARG A 82 10.49 12.10 -7.67
N VAL A 83 9.77 11.13 -7.11
CA VAL A 83 10.15 9.73 -7.16
C VAL A 83 9.75 9.21 -8.55
N THR A 84 10.73 8.96 -9.40
CA THR A 84 10.50 8.50 -10.78
C THR A 84 10.74 7.02 -10.95
N ASP A 85 11.46 6.40 -10.04
CA ASP A 85 11.72 4.96 -10.07
C ASP A 85 10.43 4.18 -10.00
N ALA A 86 10.22 3.29 -10.98
CA ALA A 86 9.04 2.43 -11.07
C ALA A 86 7.69 3.18 -11.14
N HIS A 87 7.68 4.49 -11.42
CA HIS A 87 6.48 5.31 -11.50
C HIS A 87 5.77 5.15 -12.84
N HIS A 88 4.48 4.84 -12.78
CA HIS A 88 3.62 4.67 -13.96
C HIS A 88 2.34 5.49 -13.77
N PRO A 89 2.26 6.75 -14.29
CA PRO A 89 1.04 7.54 -14.16
C PRO A 89 -0.10 6.93 -14.99
N ASN A 90 -1.30 6.95 -14.42
CA ASN A 90 -2.52 6.44 -15.05
C ASN A 90 -2.42 4.99 -15.54
N HIS A 91 -1.64 4.17 -14.86
CA HIS A 91 -1.46 2.76 -15.19
C HIS A 91 -2.76 1.97 -14.95
N ASP A 92 -2.93 0.86 -15.69
CA ASP A 92 -4.10 -0.02 -15.54
C ASP A 92 -4.28 -0.53 -14.10
N MET A 93 -3.22 -0.68 -13.35
CA MET A 93 -3.28 -1.10 -11.94
C MET A 93 -3.97 -0.09 -11.03
N CYS A 94 -4.18 1.14 -11.49
CA CYS A 94 -4.94 2.16 -10.76
C CYS A 94 -6.45 2.01 -10.93
N LYS A 95 -6.91 1.32 -11.97
CA LYS A 95 -8.34 1.24 -12.32
C LYS A 95 -9.25 0.83 -11.18
N PRO A 96 -8.92 -0.20 -10.38
CA PRO A 96 -9.81 -0.63 -9.29
C PRO A 96 -10.10 0.46 -8.25
N VAL A 97 -9.22 1.44 -8.11
CA VAL A 97 -9.38 2.55 -7.15
C VAL A 97 -9.38 3.92 -7.84
N GLN A 98 -9.54 3.95 -9.15
CA GLN A 98 -9.55 5.19 -9.93
C GLN A 98 -10.68 6.13 -9.50
N SER A 99 -11.86 5.60 -9.19
CA SER A 99 -12.99 6.40 -8.71
C SER A 99 -12.71 7.05 -7.35
N LEU A 100 -11.74 6.54 -6.62
CA LEU A 100 -11.29 7.07 -5.33
C LEU A 100 -10.06 7.97 -5.47
N GLY A 101 -9.64 8.27 -6.70
CA GLY A 101 -8.51 9.14 -6.97
C GLY A 101 -7.21 8.44 -7.28
N GLY A 102 -7.18 7.11 -7.35
CA GLY A 102 -5.95 6.36 -7.69
C GLY A 102 -5.50 6.69 -9.10
N ALA A 103 -4.30 7.23 -9.24
CA ALA A 103 -3.80 7.72 -10.52
C ALA A 103 -2.32 7.42 -10.76
N ASN A 104 -1.57 7.02 -9.75
CA ASN A 104 -0.14 6.79 -9.87
C ASN A 104 0.21 5.42 -9.32
N TYR A 105 0.83 4.59 -10.13
CA TYR A 105 1.25 3.24 -9.76
C TYR A 105 2.76 3.17 -9.64
N TYR A 106 3.24 2.59 -8.55
CA TYR A 106 4.66 2.34 -8.31
C TYR A 106 4.87 0.83 -8.27
N SER A 107 5.59 0.28 -9.24
CA SER A 107 5.71 -1.16 -9.48
C SER A 107 6.82 -1.82 -8.64
N TRP A 108 7.21 -1.22 -7.53
CA TRP A 108 8.26 -1.77 -6.68
C TRP A 108 7.96 -3.21 -6.28
N THR A 109 8.92 -4.09 -6.56
CA THR A 109 8.83 -5.49 -6.18
C THR A 109 9.39 -5.70 -4.78
N TRP A 110 8.84 -6.68 -4.08
CA TRP A 110 9.25 -7.03 -2.73
C TRP A 110 10.62 -7.70 -2.77
N GLN A 111 11.66 -6.99 -2.33
CA GLN A 111 13.04 -7.46 -2.31
C GLN A 111 13.72 -7.07 -1.00
N ASP A 112 14.67 -7.89 -0.57
CA ASP A 112 15.48 -7.64 0.63
C ASP A 112 14.63 -7.36 1.87
N CYS A 113 13.54 -8.10 2.01
CA CYS A 113 12.59 -7.94 3.09
C CYS A 113 12.45 -9.21 3.89
N PRO A 114 12.13 -9.11 5.18
CA PRO A 114 11.78 -10.29 5.95
C PRO A 114 10.61 -11.03 5.30
N PRO A 115 10.60 -12.36 5.32
CA PRO A 115 9.46 -13.10 4.79
C PRO A 115 8.18 -12.75 5.56
N ILE A 116 7.07 -12.66 4.82
CA ILE A 116 5.75 -12.44 5.41
C ILE A 116 5.21 -13.81 5.80
N ARG A 117 4.94 -14.02 7.08
CA ARG A 117 4.48 -15.31 7.61
C ARG A 117 3.15 -15.22 8.35
N ASP A 118 2.80 -14.02 8.82
CA ASP A 118 1.64 -13.77 9.67
C ASP A 118 0.95 -12.50 9.19
N PRO A 119 -0.39 -12.41 9.30
CA PRO A 119 -1.10 -11.19 8.89
C PRO A 119 -0.59 -9.91 9.59
N ARG A 120 -0.04 -10.02 10.79
CA ARG A 120 0.50 -8.87 11.53
C ARG A 120 1.77 -8.30 10.91
N ASP A 121 2.42 -9.04 10.03
CA ASP A 121 3.59 -8.56 9.28
C ASP A 121 3.24 -7.43 8.31
N ILE A 122 1.94 -7.10 8.16
CA ILE A 122 1.48 -5.93 7.39
C ILE A 122 2.16 -4.63 7.84
N VAL A 123 2.50 -4.49 9.11
CA VAL A 123 3.21 -3.32 9.62
C VAL A 123 4.61 -3.23 8.99
N GLY A 124 5.30 -4.37 8.89
CA GLY A 124 6.60 -4.43 8.20
C GLY A 124 6.49 -4.13 6.71
N VAL A 125 5.39 -4.55 6.08
CA VAL A 125 5.10 -4.21 4.67
C VAL A 125 4.97 -2.70 4.52
N LEU A 126 4.15 -2.06 5.36
CA LEU A 126 3.99 -0.61 5.32
C LEU A 126 5.32 0.11 5.52
N GLN A 127 6.11 -0.31 6.52
CA GLN A 127 7.41 0.27 6.80
C GLN A 127 8.37 0.14 5.62
N TRP A 128 8.31 -0.97 4.89
CA TRP A 128 9.11 -1.16 3.70
C TRP A 128 8.75 -0.14 2.61
N TYR A 129 7.46 0.07 2.34
CA TYR A 129 7.02 1.08 1.38
C TYR A 129 7.40 2.49 1.83
N GLU A 130 7.28 2.80 3.12
CA GLU A 130 7.71 4.08 3.66
C GLU A 130 9.22 4.32 3.42
N ARG A 131 10.05 3.30 3.65
CA ARG A 131 11.48 3.40 3.36
C ARG A 131 11.75 3.58 1.86
N ARG A 132 10.98 2.89 1.04
CA ARG A 132 11.13 2.99 -0.42
C ARG A 132 10.79 4.40 -0.90
N ILE A 133 9.77 5.02 -0.35
CA ILE A 133 9.42 6.41 -0.67
C ILE A 133 10.57 7.35 -0.33
N ARG A 134 11.19 7.17 0.82
CA ARG A 134 12.33 8.02 1.24
C ARG A 134 13.53 7.89 0.32
N ARG A 135 13.80 6.67 -0.12
CA ARG A 135 14.98 6.40 -0.98
C ARG A 135 14.68 6.72 -2.46
N GLY A 136 13.42 6.61 -2.82
CA GLY A 136 12.98 6.79 -4.19
C GLY A 136 13.45 5.73 -5.10
#